data_4781a1382b4c6425fe39c61e8487eb4f
#
_entry.id   4781a1382b4c6425fe39c61e8487eb4f
#
_cell.length_a   1.000
_cell.length_b   1.000
_cell.length_c   1.000
_cell.angle_alpha   90.00
_cell.angle_beta   90.00
_cell.angle_gamma   90.00
#
_symmetry.space_group_name_H-M   'P 1'
#
loop_
_entity.id
_entity.type
_entity.pdbx_description
1 polymer ?
#
loop_
_entity_poly.entity_id
_entity_poly.type
_entity_poly.pdbx_seq_one_letter_code
_entity_poly.pdbx_strand_id
1 'polypeptide(L)'
;ADRLTAQLLRLRPSFGRVFEVGCGTGRWSRTLAVRSQIDALWLNDLSPELAVEARKRLPETVRKKTVLLPGDAELLAWPDGLDLVLAGSVLQWFSKPEAFFENLRRRLRPGGLAAVVTYGPENCREVKALTGQGLAYPDAETLLRFAADFRVHHRSEEIRRERFATPRAVLRHLRATGVTGTHDGFRWTKRSLFAFEEAYRARFAADDGEESVHLTYHPVILLLEKPS
;
A
#
# COMPACT_ATOMS: atom_id res chain seq x y z
N ALA A 1 1.99 9.25 -0.06
CA ALA A 1 0.99 9.83 0.85
C ALA A 1 0.79 11.33 0.58
N ASP A 2 1.84 12.18 0.67
CA ASP A 2 1.69 13.65 0.66
C ASP A 2 1.06 14.22 -0.63
N ARG A 3 1.52 13.77 -1.81
CA ARG A 3 0.97 14.21 -3.12
C ARG A 3 -0.50 13.81 -3.26
N LEU A 4 -0.86 12.59 -2.88
CA LEU A 4 -2.22 12.11 -3.00
C LEU A 4 -3.14 12.76 -1.95
N THR A 5 -2.64 13.02 -0.73
CA THR A 5 -3.37 13.82 0.27
C THR A 5 -3.65 15.23 -0.26
N ALA A 6 -2.69 15.87 -0.95
CA ALA A 6 -2.94 17.18 -1.55
C ALA A 6 -4.01 17.13 -2.64
N GLN A 7 -4.08 16.09 -3.45
CA GLN A 7 -5.14 15.89 -4.44
C GLN A 7 -6.50 15.65 -3.77
N LEU A 8 -6.57 14.80 -2.73
CA LEU A 8 -7.77 14.60 -1.93
C LEU A 8 -8.32 15.91 -1.37
N LEU A 9 -7.46 16.75 -0.80
CA LEU A 9 -7.86 18.02 -0.18
C LEU A 9 -8.31 19.09 -1.20
N ARG A 10 -7.90 18.97 -2.45
CA ARG A 10 -8.44 19.81 -3.54
C ARG A 10 -9.87 19.41 -3.92
N LEU A 11 -10.20 18.12 -3.85
CA LEU A 11 -11.55 17.63 -4.10
C LEU A 11 -12.47 17.88 -2.92
N ARG A 12 -11.96 17.68 -1.70
CA ARG A 12 -12.72 17.85 -0.47
C ARG A 12 -11.78 18.26 0.69
N PRO A 13 -11.99 19.41 1.32
CA PRO A 13 -11.11 19.93 2.36
C PRO A 13 -11.25 19.26 3.72
N SER A 14 -12.37 18.56 3.98
CA SER A 14 -12.67 17.87 5.23
C SER A 14 -13.41 16.56 5.01
N PHE A 15 -13.32 15.65 5.98
CA PHE A 15 -13.94 14.34 5.92
C PHE A 15 -14.62 14.01 7.26
N GLY A 16 -15.87 13.58 7.23
CA GLY A 16 -16.59 13.13 8.41
C GLY A 16 -16.08 11.77 8.89
N ARG A 17 -16.23 10.75 8.05
CA ARG A 17 -15.96 9.34 8.36
C ARG A 17 -14.84 8.79 7.48
N VAL A 18 -13.68 8.50 8.08
CA VAL A 18 -12.49 8.03 7.39
C VAL A 18 -12.12 6.62 7.85
N PHE A 19 -11.80 5.73 6.92
CA PHE A 19 -11.28 4.41 7.21
C PHE A 19 -9.94 4.19 6.50
N GLU A 20 -8.89 3.85 7.23
CA GLU A 20 -7.61 3.44 6.68
C GLU A 20 -7.44 1.93 6.81
N VAL A 21 -7.32 1.25 5.68
CA VAL A 21 -7.03 -0.18 5.57
C VAL A 21 -5.53 -0.38 5.52
N GLY A 22 -4.99 -1.22 6.41
CA GLY A 22 -3.55 -1.45 6.53
C GLY A 22 -2.79 -0.19 6.91
N CYS A 23 -3.15 0.40 8.05
CA CYS A 23 -2.61 1.70 8.46
C CYS A 23 -1.10 1.68 8.78
N GLY A 24 -0.52 0.50 9.06
CA GLY A 24 0.87 0.38 9.45
C GLY A 24 1.19 1.29 10.64
N THR A 25 2.18 2.15 10.49
CA THR A 25 2.57 3.11 11.53
C THR A 25 1.78 4.43 11.49
N GLY A 26 0.69 4.50 10.71
CA GLY A 26 -0.21 5.65 10.65
C GLY A 26 0.32 6.87 9.90
N ARG A 27 1.25 6.69 8.97
CA ARG A 27 1.84 7.81 8.24
C ARG A 27 0.78 8.57 7.42
N TRP A 28 -0.13 7.87 6.77
CA TRP A 28 -1.10 8.52 5.90
C TRP A 28 -2.23 9.18 6.70
N SER A 29 -2.85 8.45 7.63
CA SER A 29 -3.87 9.03 8.52
C SER A 29 -3.34 10.22 9.30
N ARG A 30 -2.08 10.19 9.79
CA ARG A 30 -1.44 11.35 10.43
C ARG A 30 -1.31 12.53 9.47
N THR A 31 -0.81 12.31 8.24
CA THR A 31 -0.67 13.37 7.23
C THR A 31 -2.03 14.01 6.92
N LEU A 32 -3.08 13.21 6.80
CA LEU A 32 -4.44 13.70 6.57
C LEU A 32 -4.95 14.47 7.80
N ALA A 33 -4.81 13.92 9.00
CA ALA A 33 -5.33 14.49 10.25
C ALA A 33 -4.71 15.84 10.62
N VAL A 34 -3.47 16.12 10.20
CA VAL A 34 -2.81 17.42 10.39
C VAL A 34 -3.34 18.48 9.41
N ARG A 35 -3.85 18.05 8.26
CA ARG A 35 -4.20 18.94 7.14
C ARG A 35 -5.71 19.05 6.88
N SER A 36 -6.52 18.27 7.57
CA SER A 36 -7.98 18.18 7.36
C SER A 36 -8.70 17.92 8.66
N GLN A 37 -9.93 18.41 8.76
CA GLN A 37 -10.84 18.00 9.83
C GLN A 37 -11.32 16.58 9.55
N ILE A 38 -11.33 15.75 10.61
CA ILE A 38 -11.86 14.38 10.61
C ILE A 38 -12.77 14.24 11.83
N ASP A 39 -14.02 13.75 11.63
CA ASP A 39 -14.97 13.58 12.71
C ASP A 39 -14.92 12.18 13.33
N ALA A 40 -14.63 11.17 12.54
CA ALA A 40 -14.41 9.80 13.01
C ALA A 40 -13.36 9.10 12.13
N LEU A 41 -12.42 8.42 12.75
CA LEU A 41 -11.37 7.66 12.05
C LEU A 41 -11.37 6.21 12.52
N TRP A 42 -11.35 5.29 11.60
CA TRP A 42 -11.09 3.87 11.84
C TRP A 42 -9.73 3.53 11.28
N LEU A 43 -8.90 2.87 12.10
CA LEU A 43 -7.59 2.35 11.69
C LEU A 43 -7.63 0.83 11.74
N ASN A 44 -7.43 0.22 10.57
CA ASN A 44 -7.27 -1.22 10.47
C ASN A 44 -5.81 -1.57 10.18
N ASP A 45 -5.34 -2.63 10.80
CA ASP A 45 -4.11 -3.35 10.45
C ASP A 45 -4.23 -4.80 10.91
N LEU A 46 -3.54 -5.71 10.25
CA LEU A 46 -3.45 -7.11 10.68
C LEU A 46 -2.72 -7.24 12.03
N SER A 47 -1.72 -6.34 12.29
CA SER A 47 -1.05 -6.21 13.58
C SER A 47 -1.78 -5.21 14.47
N PRO A 48 -2.34 -5.67 15.63
CA PRO A 48 -2.92 -4.78 16.63
C PRO A 48 -1.91 -3.72 17.14
N GLU A 49 -0.63 -4.09 17.25
CA GLU A 49 0.45 -3.22 17.75
C GLU A 49 0.68 -2.04 16.79
N LEU A 50 0.66 -2.29 15.47
CA LEU A 50 0.79 -1.23 14.47
C LEU A 50 -0.40 -0.28 14.52
N ALA A 51 -1.63 -0.78 14.65
CA ALA A 51 -2.82 0.07 14.78
C ALA A 51 -2.75 0.95 16.06
N VAL A 52 -2.28 0.40 17.18
CA VAL A 52 -2.06 1.16 18.43
C VAL A 52 -1.00 2.24 18.21
N GLU A 53 0.12 1.90 17.57
CA GLU A 53 1.20 2.84 17.29
C GLU A 53 0.74 3.96 16.34
N ALA A 54 -0.02 3.61 15.31
CA ALA A 54 -0.63 4.57 14.40
C ALA A 54 -1.49 5.59 15.15
N ARG A 55 -2.37 5.11 16.06
CA ARG A 55 -3.24 5.99 16.86
C ARG A 55 -2.44 6.93 17.77
N LYS A 56 -1.34 6.46 18.38
CA LYS A 56 -0.49 7.31 19.23
C LYS A 56 0.10 8.51 18.50
N ARG A 57 0.36 8.37 17.20
CA ARG A 57 0.97 9.41 16.35
C ARG A 57 -0.01 10.46 15.84
N LEU A 58 -1.31 10.27 16.05
CA LEU A 58 -2.34 11.21 15.62
C LEU A 58 -2.39 12.44 16.53
N PRO A 59 -2.79 13.61 16.00
CA PRO A 59 -3.19 14.77 16.80
C PRO A 59 -4.26 14.36 17.83
N GLU A 60 -4.21 14.95 19.00
CA GLU A 60 -5.10 14.57 20.11
C GLU A 60 -6.61 14.69 19.76
N THR A 61 -6.96 15.71 18.99
CA THR A 61 -8.33 15.95 18.53
C THR A 61 -8.90 14.80 17.69
N VAL A 62 -8.07 14.18 16.84
CA VAL A 62 -8.44 13.04 15.99
C VAL A 62 -8.27 11.73 16.76
N ARG A 63 -7.22 11.61 17.58
CA ARG A 63 -6.94 10.42 18.40
C ARG A 63 -8.11 10.03 19.31
N LYS A 64 -8.79 11.02 19.90
CA LYS A 64 -9.98 10.80 20.75
C LYS A 64 -11.19 10.25 19.97
N LYS A 65 -11.22 10.48 18.66
CA LYS A 65 -12.29 10.03 17.74
C LYS A 65 -11.88 8.82 16.90
N THR A 66 -10.76 8.16 17.28
CA THR A 66 -10.20 7.03 16.51
C THR A 66 -10.56 5.71 17.14
N VAL A 67 -11.15 4.83 16.33
CA VAL A 67 -11.47 3.44 16.63
C VAL A 67 -10.43 2.54 15.98
N LEU A 68 -9.91 1.55 16.72
CA LEU A 68 -9.02 0.53 16.18
C LEU A 68 -9.85 -0.69 15.75
N LEU A 69 -9.59 -1.18 14.54
CA LEU A 69 -10.19 -2.38 13.97
C LEU A 69 -9.07 -3.35 13.55
N PRO A 70 -8.37 -3.98 14.52
CA PRO A 70 -7.32 -4.94 14.19
C PRO A 70 -7.92 -6.20 13.56
N GLY A 71 -7.21 -6.78 12.61
CA GLY A 71 -7.58 -8.01 11.93
C GLY A 71 -7.54 -7.90 10.42
N ASP A 72 -7.87 -9.02 9.77
CA ASP A 72 -7.86 -9.13 8.33
C ASP A 72 -8.98 -8.29 7.69
N ALA A 73 -8.60 -7.31 6.89
CA ALA A 73 -9.53 -6.42 6.20
C ALA A 73 -10.44 -7.14 5.18
N GLU A 74 -10.08 -8.31 4.71
CA GLU A 74 -10.94 -9.13 3.86
C GLU A 74 -12.09 -9.80 4.62
N LEU A 75 -11.91 -10.04 5.93
CA LEU A 75 -12.85 -10.80 6.76
C LEU A 75 -13.68 -9.93 7.70
N LEU A 76 -13.17 -8.77 8.11
CA LEU A 76 -13.87 -7.91 9.05
C LEU A 76 -14.96 -7.06 8.37
N ALA A 77 -15.95 -6.66 9.17
CA ALA A 77 -16.97 -5.71 8.73
C ALA A 77 -16.39 -4.29 8.73
N TRP A 78 -16.39 -3.65 7.56
CA TRP A 78 -16.00 -2.24 7.43
C TRP A 78 -17.09 -1.32 7.96
N PRO A 79 -16.73 -0.13 8.47
CA PRO A 79 -17.72 0.89 8.85
C PRO A 79 -18.56 1.34 7.64
N ASP A 80 -19.80 1.73 7.89
CA ASP A 80 -20.72 2.22 6.85
C ASP A 80 -20.65 3.74 6.69
N GLY A 81 -21.13 4.23 5.53
CA GLY A 81 -21.31 5.65 5.25
C GLY A 81 -20.00 6.43 5.25
N LEU A 82 -18.93 5.82 4.73
CA LEU A 82 -17.60 6.41 4.71
C LEU A 82 -17.51 7.55 3.69
N ASP A 83 -16.87 8.64 4.11
CA ASP A 83 -16.50 9.75 3.23
C ASP A 83 -15.21 9.45 2.48
N LEU A 84 -14.29 8.72 3.14
CA LEU A 84 -12.97 8.43 2.58
C LEU A 84 -12.48 7.06 3.06
N VAL A 85 -11.97 6.28 2.12
CA VAL A 85 -11.15 5.10 2.39
C VAL A 85 -9.73 5.36 1.91
N LEU A 86 -8.75 5.08 2.76
CA LEU A 86 -7.33 5.09 2.45
C LEU A 86 -6.82 3.64 2.42
N ALA A 87 -6.04 3.29 1.40
CA ALA A 87 -5.38 1.99 1.28
C ALA A 87 -3.98 2.18 0.70
N GLY A 88 -2.97 2.15 1.56
CA GLY A 88 -1.58 2.41 1.17
C GLY A 88 -0.71 1.17 1.28
N SER A 89 -0.35 0.57 0.15
CA SER A 89 0.52 -0.62 0.08
C SER A 89 -0.05 -1.81 0.88
N VAL A 90 -1.36 -2.00 0.79
CA VAL A 90 -2.07 -3.10 1.48
C VAL A 90 -2.78 -4.02 0.49
N LEU A 91 -3.31 -3.50 -0.63
CA LEU A 91 -4.14 -4.28 -1.57
C LEU A 91 -3.42 -5.50 -2.15
N GLN A 92 -2.10 -5.45 -2.28
CA GLN A 92 -1.29 -6.58 -2.76
C GLN A 92 -1.29 -7.79 -1.81
N TRP A 93 -1.77 -7.63 -0.58
CA TRP A 93 -1.88 -8.70 0.41
C TRP A 93 -3.25 -9.36 0.42
N PHE A 94 -4.22 -8.79 -0.29
CA PHE A 94 -5.55 -9.37 -0.41
C PHE A 94 -5.49 -10.64 -1.26
N SER A 95 -6.14 -11.69 -0.79
CA SER A 95 -6.32 -12.95 -1.56
C SER A 95 -7.28 -12.73 -2.73
N LYS A 96 -8.25 -11.84 -2.56
CA LYS A 96 -9.24 -11.43 -3.55
C LYS A 96 -9.29 -9.90 -3.66
N PRO A 97 -8.39 -9.28 -4.45
CA PRO A 97 -8.35 -7.82 -4.60
C PRO A 97 -9.69 -7.20 -5.04
N GLU A 98 -10.51 -7.92 -5.81
CA GLU A 98 -11.85 -7.49 -6.21
C GLU A 98 -12.79 -7.27 -5.02
N ALA A 99 -12.65 -8.04 -3.94
CA ALA A 99 -13.47 -7.91 -2.74
C ALA A 99 -13.23 -6.54 -2.03
N PHE A 100 -12.02 -5.98 -2.16
CA PHE A 100 -11.74 -4.62 -1.69
C PHE A 100 -12.64 -3.59 -2.39
N PHE A 101 -12.75 -3.67 -3.72
CA PHE A 101 -13.58 -2.73 -4.50
C PHE A 101 -15.08 -2.95 -4.24
N GLU A 102 -15.52 -4.18 -3.97
CA GLU A 102 -16.89 -4.46 -3.52
C GLU A 102 -17.16 -3.81 -2.16
N ASN A 103 -16.23 -3.87 -1.22
CA ASN A 103 -16.35 -3.18 0.05
C ASN A 103 -16.40 -1.66 -0.14
N LEU A 104 -15.60 -1.08 -1.02
CA LEU A 104 -15.70 0.34 -1.36
C LEU A 104 -17.13 0.69 -1.86
N ARG A 105 -17.69 -0.10 -2.80
CA ARG A 105 -19.06 0.11 -3.32
C ARG A 105 -20.11 0.10 -2.22
N ARG A 106 -19.99 -0.83 -1.29
CA ARG A 106 -20.97 -1.01 -0.21
C ARG A 106 -20.82 0.05 0.88
N ARG A 107 -19.60 0.41 1.27
CA ARG A 107 -19.30 1.16 2.49
C ARG A 107 -19.08 2.66 2.28
N LEU A 108 -18.66 3.08 1.10
CA LEU A 108 -18.66 4.51 0.75
C LEU A 108 -20.09 5.02 0.58
N ARG A 109 -20.36 6.22 1.10
CA ARG A 109 -21.58 6.95 0.76
C ARG A 109 -21.50 7.45 -0.70
N PRO A 110 -22.63 7.84 -1.33
CA PRO A 110 -22.60 8.56 -2.60
C PRO A 110 -21.67 9.78 -2.51
N GLY A 111 -20.80 9.98 -3.51
CA GLY A 111 -19.75 10.98 -3.51
C GLY A 111 -18.58 10.70 -2.56
N GLY A 112 -18.53 9.54 -1.88
CA GLY A 112 -17.39 9.13 -1.05
C GLY A 112 -16.17 8.81 -1.90
N LEU A 113 -14.97 9.08 -1.36
CA LEU A 113 -13.69 8.94 -2.06
C LEU A 113 -12.91 7.70 -1.58
N ALA A 114 -12.15 7.10 -2.47
CA ALA A 114 -11.14 6.11 -2.12
C ALA A 114 -9.79 6.51 -2.72
N ALA A 115 -8.74 6.50 -1.91
CA ALA A 115 -7.37 6.72 -2.34
C ALA A 115 -6.56 5.44 -2.13
N VAL A 116 -6.12 4.85 -3.22
CA VAL A 116 -5.43 3.56 -3.25
C VAL A 116 -4.03 3.74 -3.80
N VAL A 117 -3.06 3.23 -3.08
CA VAL A 117 -1.69 3.04 -3.55
C VAL A 117 -1.38 1.56 -3.45
N THR A 118 -1.08 0.93 -4.57
CA THR A 118 -0.68 -0.47 -4.64
C THR A 118 0.48 -0.63 -5.62
N TYR A 119 0.78 -1.86 -6.00
CA TYR A 119 1.86 -2.15 -6.93
C TYR A 119 1.37 -2.98 -8.11
N GLY A 120 2.04 -2.81 -9.26
CA GLY A 120 1.81 -3.56 -10.48
C GLY A 120 2.81 -4.71 -10.70
N PRO A 121 2.68 -5.44 -11.83
CA PRO A 121 3.40 -6.71 -12.08
C PRO A 121 4.93 -6.62 -12.07
N GLU A 122 5.49 -5.45 -12.40
CA GLU A 122 6.95 -5.25 -12.44
C GLU A 122 7.58 -5.00 -11.06
N ASN A 123 6.75 -4.96 -9.99
CA ASN A 123 7.24 -4.67 -8.64
C ASN A 123 8.15 -5.78 -8.13
N CYS A 124 9.37 -5.43 -7.72
CA CYS A 124 10.39 -6.36 -7.20
C CYS A 124 10.72 -7.51 -8.17
N ARG A 125 10.61 -7.28 -9.48
CA ARG A 125 10.78 -8.30 -10.53
C ARG A 125 12.14 -8.99 -10.47
N GLU A 126 13.20 -8.30 -10.01
CA GLU A 126 14.56 -8.81 -9.89
C GLU A 126 14.62 -9.97 -8.87
N VAL A 127 13.99 -9.77 -7.72
CA VAL A 127 13.92 -10.79 -6.67
C VAL A 127 13.07 -11.96 -7.15
N LYS A 128 11.90 -11.70 -7.74
CA LYS A 128 11.02 -12.74 -8.28
C LYS A 128 11.72 -13.56 -9.35
N ALA A 129 12.47 -12.93 -10.26
CA ALA A 129 13.20 -13.61 -11.34
C ALA A 129 14.32 -14.54 -10.85
N LEU A 130 14.90 -14.26 -9.67
CA LEU A 130 16.00 -15.05 -9.11
C LEU A 130 15.57 -16.10 -8.09
N THR A 131 14.45 -15.86 -7.41
CA THR A 131 13.99 -16.71 -6.30
C THR A 131 12.71 -17.48 -6.62
N GLY A 132 11.98 -17.08 -7.67
CA GLY A 132 10.62 -17.56 -7.93
C GLY A 132 9.60 -17.04 -6.90
N GLN A 133 10.04 -16.23 -5.92
CA GLN A 133 9.21 -15.75 -4.81
C GLN A 133 8.76 -14.31 -5.05
N GLY A 134 7.49 -14.04 -4.79
CA GLY A 134 6.92 -12.69 -4.92
C GLY A 134 5.40 -12.73 -4.89
N LEU A 135 4.79 -11.58 -4.65
CA LEU A 135 3.35 -11.44 -4.71
C LEU A 135 2.85 -11.44 -6.17
N ALA A 136 1.60 -11.83 -6.35
CA ALA A 136 0.88 -11.62 -7.59
C ALA A 136 0.26 -10.22 -7.54
N TYR A 137 0.72 -9.34 -8.41
CA TYR A 137 0.21 -7.98 -8.49
C TYR A 137 -0.75 -7.87 -9.68
N PRO A 138 -2.01 -7.42 -9.48
CA PRO A 138 -2.89 -7.05 -10.59
C PRO A 138 -2.27 -5.91 -11.40
N ASP A 139 -2.42 -5.95 -12.72
CA ASP A 139 -2.09 -4.80 -13.55
C ASP A 139 -3.11 -3.66 -13.38
N ALA A 140 -2.75 -2.47 -13.87
CA ALA A 140 -3.59 -1.30 -13.73
C ALA A 140 -4.93 -1.43 -14.46
N GLU A 141 -5.01 -2.18 -15.55
CA GLU A 141 -6.27 -2.44 -16.26
C GLU A 141 -7.20 -3.33 -15.46
N THR A 142 -6.67 -4.37 -14.82
CA THR A 142 -7.43 -5.22 -13.90
C THR A 142 -7.97 -4.43 -12.73
N LEU A 143 -7.15 -3.56 -12.11
CA LEU A 143 -7.60 -2.69 -11.03
C LEU A 143 -8.71 -1.73 -11.49
N LEU A 144 -8.63 -1.20 -12.72
CA LEU A 144 -9.67 -0.35 -13.29
C LEU A 144 -10.95 -1.14 -13.61
N ARG A 145 -10.86 -2.39 -14.03
CA ARG A 145 -12.06 -3.25 -14.18
C ARG A 145 -12.76 -3.45 -12.84
N PHE A 146 -12.01 -3.68 -11.74
CA PHE A 146 -12.60 -3.76 -10.41
C PHE A 146 -13.23 -2.44 -9.96
N ALA A 147 -12.71 -1.31 -10.45
CA ALA A 147 -13.19 0.04 -10.15
C ALA A 147 -14.18 0.59 -11.20
N ALA A 148 -14.75 -0.24 -12.07
CA ALA A 148 -15.56 0.22 -13.22
C ALA A 148 -16.76 1.10 -12.84
N ASP A 149 -17.33 0.89 -11.64
CA ASP A 149 -18.47 1.68 -11.13
C ASP A 149 -18.06 2.99 -10.46
N PHE A 150 -16.77 3.30 -10.40
CA PHE A 150 -16.24 4.50 -9.78
C PHE A 150 -15.86 5.56 -10.82
N ARG A 151 -16.04 6.81 -10.46
CA ARG A 151 -15.44 7.91 -11.19
C ARG A 151 -13.96 7.99 -10.83
N VAL A 152 -13.08 7.92 -11.82
CA VAL A 152 -11.64 8.02 -11.63
C VAL A 152 -11.20 9.48 -11.72
N HIS A 153 -10.78 10.07 -10.59
CA HIS A 153 -10.22 11.42 -10.53
C HIS A 153 -8.74 11.47 -10.86
N HIS A 154 -8.02 10.42 -10.48
CA HIS A 154 -6.59 10.31 -10.76
C HIS A 154 -6.21 8.85 -10.93
N ARG A 155 -5.38 8.60 -11.94
CA ARG A 155 -4.65 7.36 -12.14
C ARG A 155 -3.21 7.72 -12.44
N SER A 156 -2.28 7.03 -11.82
CA SER A 156 -0.89 7.04 -12.25
C SER A 156 -0.27 5.67 -12.05
N GLU A 157 0.63 5.35 -12.94
CA GLU A 157 1.41 4.13 -12.96
C GLU A 157 2.83 4.51 -13.38
N GLU A 158 3.83 4.04 -12.68
CA GLU A 158 5.22 4.43 -12.94
C GLU A 158 6.14 3.27 -12.59
N ILE A 159 7.13 3.03 -13.45
CA ILE A 159 8.22 2.10 -13.16
C ILE A 159 9.41 2.92 -12.69
N ARG A 160 9.86 2.68 -11.46
CA ARG A 160 11.01 3.32 -10.83
C ARG A 160 12.05 2.27 -10.49
N ARG A 161 13.31 2.59 -10.75
CA ARG A 161 14.44 1.80 -10.28
C ARG A 161 15.11 2.52 -9.13
N GLU A 162 15.14 1.88 -7.98
CA GLU A 162 15.89 2.36 -6.82
C GLU A 162 17.26 1.66 -6.77
N ARG A 163 18.28 2.43 -6.45
CA ARG A 163 19.66 1.98 -6.40
C ARG A 163 20.03 1.48 -5.01
N PHE A 164 20.77 0.39 -4.96
CA PHE A 164 21.30 -0.23 -3.75
C PHE A 164 22.77 -0.60 -3.94
N ALA A 165 23.57 -0.39 -2.90
CA ALA A 165 24.98 -0.70 -2.94
C ALA A 165 25.27 -2.20 -3.14
N THR A 166 24.39 -3.09 -2.70
CA THR A 166 24.56 -4.55 -2.81
C THR A 166 23.23 -5.28 -2.86
N PRO A 167 23.17 -6.52 -3.42
CA PRO A 167 21.98 -7.37 -3.33
C PRO A 167 21.48 -7.61 -1.89
N ARG A 168 22.41 -7.71 -0.92
CA ARG A 168 22.05 -7.81 0.50
C ARG A 168 21.33 -6.56 1.02
N ALA A 169 21.70 -5.38 0.52
CA ALA A 169 21.01 -4.15 0.86
C ALA A 169 19.56 -4.18 0.36
N VAL A 170 19.31 -4.74 -0.84
CA VAL A 170 17.95 -4.99 -1.35
C VAL A 170 17.17 -5.89 -0.40
N LEU A 171 17.72 -7.05 -0.02
CA LEU A 171 17.03 -7.98 0.90
C LEU A 171 16.74 -7.35 2.27
N ARG A 172 17.68 -6.56 2.83
CA ARG A 172 17.45 -5.84 4.08
C ARG A 172 16.35 -4.80 3.95
N HIS A 173 16.32 -4.09 2.84
CA HIS A 173 15.27 -3.10 2.54
C HIS A 173 13.89 -3.76 2.44
N LEU A 174 13.75 -4.85 1.69
CA LEU A 174 12.50 -5.60 1.57
C LEU A 174 12.04 -6.14 2.93
N ARG A 175 12.96 -6.61 3.76
CA ARG A 175 12.63 -7.03 5.14
C ARG A 175 12.14 -5.86 6.00
N ALA A 176 12.80 -4.72 5.91
CA ALA A 176 12.41 -3.52 6.67
C ALA A 176 11.06 -2.94 6.24
N THR A 177 10.67 -3.15 4.97
CA THR A 177 9.38 -2.70 4.40
C THR A 177 8.26 -3.76 4.51
N GLY A 178 8.52 -4.90 5.15
CA GLY A 178 7.53 -5.95 5.38
C GLY A 178 7.24 -6.86 4.19
N VAL A 179 7.98 -6.75 3.09
CA VAL A 179 7.71 -7.49 1.84
C VAL A 179 8.19 -8.96 1.88
N THR A 180 8.83 -9.40 2.96
CA THR A 180 9.45 -10.74 3.06
C THR A 180 8.56 -11.85 3.61
N GLY A 181 7.31 -11.55 4.02
CA GLY A 181 6.38 -12.52 4.62
C GLY A 181 5.61 -13.39 3.61
N THR A 182 6.08 -13.53 2.38
CA THR A 182 5.25 -14.04 1.28
C THR A 182 5.19 -15.56 1.14
N HIS A 183 6.07 -16.33 1.78
CA HIS A 183 6.04 -17.81 1.69
C HIS A 183 6.63 -18.50 2.92
N ASP A 184 5.85 -19.37 3.51
CA ASP A 184 6.28 -20.36 4.47
C ASP A 184 7.21 -21.37 3.78
N GLY A 185 8.48 -21.43 4.23
CA GLY A 185 9.41 -22.49 3.83
C GLY A 185 10.67 -22.06 3.06
N PHE A 186 10.74 -20.87 2.49
CA PHE A 186 12.00 -20.41 1.86
C PHE A 186 13.01 -19.95 2.92
N ARG A 187 14.10 -20.68 3.08
CA ARG A 187 15.21 -20.33 3.99
C ARG A 187 16.47 -20.06 3.21
N TRP A 188 17.09 -18.92 3.48
CA TRP A 188 18.42 -18.62 2.96
C TRP A 188 19.47 -19.52 3.62
N THR A 189 20.19 -20.29 2.81
CA THR A 189 21.46 -20.92 3.18
C THR A 189 22.61 -20.01 2.76
N LYS A 190 23.80 -20.22 3.32
CA LYS A 190 25.01 -19.49 2.86
C LYS A 190 25.22 -19.64 1.35
N ARG A 191 25.02 -20.86 0.82
CA ARG A 191 25.20 -21.19 -0.61
C ARG A 191 24.15 -20.49 -1.48
N SER A 192 22.86 -20.56 -1.11
CA SER A 192 21.78 -19.92 -1.90
C SER A 192 21.87 -18.40 -1.86
N LEU A 193 22.29 -17.81 -0.73
CA LEU A 193 22.49 -16.38 -0.62
C LEU A 193 23.67 -15.92 -1.52
N PHE A 194 24.78 -16.65 -1.52
CA PHE A 194 25.91 -16.34 -2.40
C PHE A 194 25.51 -16.41 -3.88
N ALA A 195 24.85 -17.51 -4.29
CA ALA A 195 24.37 -17.67 -5.66
C ALA A 195 23.39 -16.55 -6.09
N PHE A 196 22.51 -16.14 -5.18
CA PHE A 196 21.61 -15.00 -5.40
C PHE A 196 22.38 -13.70 -5.62
N GLU A 197 23.38 -13.41 -4.78
CA GLU A 197 24.18 -12.17 -4.90
C GLU A 197 24.93 -12.10 -6.23
N GLU A 198 25.56 -13.20 -6.64
CA GLU A 198 26.26 -13.29 -7.94
C GLU A 198 25.30 -13.11 -9.12
N ALA A 199 24.17 -13.84 -9.10
CA ALA A 199 23.17 -13.74 -10.15
C ALA A 199 22.52 -12.36 -10.21
N TYR A 200 22.33 -11.70 -9.04
CA TYR A 200 21.77 -10.35 -8.98
C TYR A 200 22.71 -9.32 -9.61
N ARG A 201 24.00 -9.35 -9.26
CA ARG A 201 25.02 -8.47 -9.87
C ARG A 201 25.13 -8.68 -11.37
N ALA A 202 25.18 -9.93 -11.81
CA ALA A 202 25.31 -10.26 -13.23
C ALA A 202 24.13 -9.77 -14.10
N ARG A 203 22.92 -9.73 -13.53
CA ARG A 203 21.69 -9.46 -14.30
C ARG A 203 21.09 -8.08 -14.06
N PHE A 204 21.34 -7.47 -12.91
CA PHE A 204 20.66 -6.27 -12.42
C PHE A 204 21.64 -5.24 -11.83
N ALA A 205 22.86 -5.18 -12.38
CA ALA A 205 23.78 -4.08 -12.13
C ALA A 205 23.11 -2.74 -12.49
N ALA A 206 23.42 -1.68 -11.77
CA ALA A 206 23.02 -0.35 -12.18
C ALA A 206 23.94 0.16 -13.30
N ASP A 207 23.36 0.94 -14.23
CA ASP A 207 24.04 1.41 -15.45
C ASP A 207 24.99 2.62 -15.19
N ASP A 208 25.57 2.72 -13.98
CA ASP A 208 26.31 3.89 -13.52
C ASP A 208 27.84 3.68 -13.40
N GLY A 209 28.34 2.52 -13.81
CA GLY A 209 29.77 2.18 -13.72
C GLY A 209 30.27 1.86 -12.30
N GLU A 210 29.39 1.86 -11.30
CA GLU A 210 29.70 1.46 -9.92
C GLU A 210 29.19 0.02 -9.67
N GLU A 211 29.76 -0.66 -8.64
CA GLU A 211 29.30 -1.99 -8.21
C GLU A 211 27.95 -1.98 -7.50
N SER A 212 26.98 -1.22 -8.01
CA SER A 212 25.63 -1.09 -7.45
C SER A 212 24.61 -1.89 -8.25
N VAL A 213 23.47 -2.16 -7.64
CA VAL A 213 22.35 -2.89 -8.23
C VAL A 213 21.07 -2.07 -8.10
N HIS A 214 20.08 -2.39 -8.91
CA HIS A 214 18.77 -1.74 -8.80
C HIS A 214 17.68 -2.72 -8.34
N LEU A 215 16.61 -2.14 -7.74
CA LEU A 215 15.35 -2.81 -7.46
C LEU A 215 14.24 -2.01 -8.13
N THR A 216 13.38 -2.70 -8.87
CA THR A 216 12.25 -2.07 -9.54
C THR A 216 11.06 -1.95 -8.61
N TYR A 217 10.49 -0.74 -8.53
CA TYR A 217 9.17 -0.46 -7.97
C TYR A 217 8.19 -0.10 -9.08
N HIS A 218 6.97 -0.60 -8.97
CA HIS A 218 5.92 -0.34 -9.93
C HIS A 218 4.64 0.12 -9.20
N PRO A 219 4.65 1.33 -8.59
CA PRO A 219 3.48 1.85 -7.91
C PRO A 219 2.35 2.16 -8.89
N VAL A 220 1.14 1.76 -8.50
CA VAL A 220 -0.13 2.11 -9.13
C VAL A 220 -0.95 2.92 -8.13
N ILE A 221 -1.43 4.09 -8.56
CA ILE A 221 -2.18 5.02 -7.72
C ILE A 221 -3.54 5.27 -8.35
N LEU A 222 -4.58 5.14 -7.55
CA LEU A 222 -5.96 5.43 -7.95
C LEU A 222 -6.60 6.38 -6.95
N LEU A 223 -7.32 7.39 -7.45
CA LEU A 223 -8.23 8.23 -6.69
C LEU A 223 -9.61 8.10 -7.30
N LEU A 224 -10.51 7.50 -6.55
CA LEU A 224 -11.82 7.06 -6.99
C LEU A 224 -12.91 7.78 -6.21
N GLU A 225 -14.06 7.99 -6.86
CA GLU A 225 -15.27 8.50 -6.23
C GLU A 225 -16.44 7.57 -6.53
N LYS A 226 -17.19 7.20 -5.50
CA LYS A 226 -18.47 6.52 -5.69
C LYS A 226 -19.48 7.51 -6.27
N PRO A 227 -20.08 7.26 -7.45
CA PRO A 227 -21.12 8.13 -8.01
C PRO A 227 -22.29 8.33 -7.06
N SER A 228 -23.03 9.43 -7.30
CA SER A 228 -24.25 9.77 -6.55
C SER A 228 -25.41 8.85 -6.90
#